data_5db21a7e195736ba5057e0c3b7500536
#
_entry.id   5db21a7e195736ba5057e0c3b7500536
#
_cell.length_a   1.000
_cell.length_b   1.000
_cell.length_c   1.000
_cell.angle_alpha   90.00
_cell.angle_beta   90.00
_cell.angle_gamma   90.00
#
_symmetry.space_group_name_H-M   'P 1'
#
loop_
_entity.id
_entity.type
_entity.pdbx_description
1 polymer ?
#
loop_
_entity_poly.entity_id
_entity_poly.type
_entity_poly.pdbx_seq_one_letter_code
_entity_poly.pdbx_strand_id
1 'polypeptide(L)'
;GEDGSHRVAYVGGSDVLAVPKDMEIAGYGTEHVNVLRLWDAKSPTPLDMSLFSRGEYLKAVEQQAMAESIAKILYPEDNHYEGKSLRLKQQYFFVSATVQCICRQHKAEYGTLRNFHQKHVIQINDTHPTLVIPELMRILLDEEGYGWDEAWHIVTHTVAYTNHTIMVEALERWPQQLIETLLPRVWPVSYTHLT
;
A
#
# COMPACT_ATOMS: atom_id res chain seq x y z
N GLY A 1 -12.33 9.18 21.76
CA GLY A 1 -12.34 8.61 23.10
C GLY A 1 -12.55 9.71 24.13
N GLU A 2 -12.87 9.35 25.37
CA GLU A 2 -13.05 10.30 26.48
C GLU A 2 -11.75 11.09 26.82
N ASP A 3 -10.62 10.63 26.33
CA ASP A 3 -9.28 11.21 26.45
C ASP A 3 -8.90 12.16 25.30
N GLY A 4 -9.84 12.47 24.40
CA GLY A 4 -9.59 13.29 23.20
C GLY A 4 -8.87 12.53 22.07
N SER A 5 -8.56 11.25 22.21
CA SER A 5 -7.96 10.46 21.16
C SER A 5 -8.97 10.14 20.05
N HIS A 6 -8.56 10.35 18.81
CA HIS A 6 -9.32 9.98 17.63
C HIS A 6 -8.87 8.58 17.18
N ARG A 7 -9.83 7.62 17.18
CA ARG A 7 -9.60 6.32 16.54
C ARG A 7 -10.23 6.32 15.15
N VAL A 8 -9.45 5.96 14.16
CA VAL A 8 -9.94 5.78 12.79
C VAL A 8 -10.44 4.35 12.64
N ALA A 9 -11.69 4.20 12.18
CA ALA A 9 -12.27 2.90 11.83
C ALA A 9 -12.51 2.86 10.32
N TYR A 10 -12.08 1.78 9.68
CA TYR A 10 -12.32 1.53 8.26
C TYR A 10 -13.59 0.69 8.14
N VAL A 11 -14.59 1.22 7.42
CA VAL A 11 -15.88 0.55 7.20
C VAL A 11 -16.19 0.49 5.70
N GLY A 12 -16.79 -0.62 5.25
CA GLY A 12 -17.19 -0.78 3.86
C GLY A 12 -16.05 -1.04 2.88
N GLY A 13 -14.84 -1.34 3.37
CA GLY A 13 -13.71 -1.74 2.54
C GLY A 13 -13.75 -3.21 2.16
N SER A 14 -12.90 -3.57 1.20
CA SER A 14 -12.63 -4.97 0.84
C SER A 14 -11.19 -5.30 1.23
N ASP A 15 -11.02 -6.29 2.09
CA ASP A 15 -9.71 -6.74 2.51
C ASP A 15 -9.06 -7.62 1.44
N VAL A 16 -7.76 -7.42 1.23
CA VAL A 16 -6.94 -8.24 0.34
C VAL A 16 -5.73 -8.74 1.11
N LEU A 17 -5.53 -10.05 1.09
CA LEU A 17 -4.36 -10.68 1.70
C LEU A 17 -3.17 -10.59 0.77
N ALA A 18 -2.09 -9.96 1.23
CA ALA A 18 -0.81 -9.92 0.53
C ALA A 18 0.06 -11.11 0.95
N VAL A 19 0.40 -11.95 -0.01
CA VAL A 19 1.26 -13.14 0.21
C VAL A 19 2.62 -12.86 -0.40
N PRO A 20 3.71 -12.81 0.39
CA PRO A 20 5.04 -12.55 -0.13
C PRO A 20 5.58 -13.74 -0.91
N LYS A 21 6.29 -13.45 -2.00
CA LYS A 21 7.07 -14.38 -2.79
C LYS A 21 8.47 -13.82 -2.94
N ASP A 22 9.43 -14.45 -2.32
CA ASP A 22 10.80 -13.98 -2.25
C ASP A 22 11.68 -14.73 -3.26
N MET A 23 12.54 -13.97 -3.93
CA MET A 23 13.65 -14.49 -4.73
C MET A 23 14.95 -14.02 -4.10
N GLU A 24 15.77 -14.95 -3.68
CA GLU A 24 17.10 -14.67 -3.12
C GLU A 24 18.12 -14.45 -4.25
N ILE A 25 18.89 -13.37 -4.12
CA ILE A 25 19.92 -12.99 -5.07
C ILE A 25 21.25 -12.96 -4.31
N ALA A 26 22.02 -14.01 -4.46
CA ALA A 26 23.33 -14.15 -3.82
C ALA A 26 24.36 -13.19 -4.46
N GLY A 27 25.14 -12.53 -3.60
CA GLY A 27 26.27 -11.71 -4.02
C GLY A 27 27.46 -12.56 -4.46
N TYR A 28 28.29 -12.04 -5.39
CA TYR A 28 29.52 -12.71 -5.81
C TYR A 28 30.61 -12.57 -4.73
N GLY A 29 31.12 -13.71 -4.26
CA GLY A 29 32.23 -13.74 -3.29
C GLY A 29 31.91 -13.13 -1.92
N THR A 30 30.66 -13.10 -1.52
CA THR A 30 30.19 -12.55 -0.23
C THR A 30 29.07 -13.43 0.34
N GLU A 31 28.89 -13.39 1.66
CA GLU A 31 27.76 -14.03 2.34
C GLU A 31 26.46 -13.18 2.23
N HIS A 32 26.54 -12.02 1.58
CA HIS A 32 25.42 -11.12 1.44
C HIS A 32 24.40 -11.65 0.43
N VAL A 33 23.14 -11.70 0.82
CA VAL A 33 22.02 -12.11 -0.02
C VAL A 33 20.99 -10.99 -0.04
N ASN A 34 20.68 -10.49 -1.24
CA ASN A 34 19.57 -9.57 -1.44
C ASN A 34 18.27 -10.36 -1.68
N VAL A 35 17.16 -9.75 -1.36
CA VAL A 35 15.84 -10.35 -1.58
C VAL A 35 15.02 -9.46 -2.51
N LEU A 36 14.57 -10.02 -3.64
CA LEU A 36 13.53 -9.44 -4.44
C LEU A 36 12.18 -10.00 -3.94
N ARG A 37 11.37 -9.16 -3.33
CA ARG A 37 10.05 -9.53 -2.83
C ARG A 37 8.97 -9.10 -3.81
N LEU A 38 8.14 -10.04 -4.22
CA LEU A 38 6.90 -9.82 -4.95
C LEU A 38 5.71 -10.16 -4.04
N TRP A 39 4.55 -9.62 -4.37
CA TRP A 39 3.32 -9.84 -3.61
C TRP A 39 2.26 -10.49 -4.51
N ASP A 40 1.73 -11.61 -4.05
CA ASP A 40 0.51 -12.20 -4.61
C ASP A 40 -0.70 -11.70 -3.82
N ALA A 41 -1.83 -11.51 -4.49
CA ALA A 41 -3.06 -11.02 -3.89
C ALA A 41 -4.07 -12.15 -3.76
N LYS A 42 -4.64 -12.31 -2.57
CA LYS A 42 -5.68 -13.32 -2.30
C LYS A 42 -6.83 -12.73 -1.51
N SER A 43 -8.00 -13.30 -1.65
CA SER A 43 -9.11 -13.01 -0.75
C SER A 43 -8.80 -13.60 0.64
N PRO A 44 -8.98 -12.84 1.72
CA PRO A 44 -8.87 -13.38 3.08
C PRO A 44 -10.07 -14.27 3.44
N THR A 45 -11.19 -14.13 2.73
CA THR A 45 -12.40 -14.90 2.97
C THR A 45 -12.37 -16.19 2.16
N PRO A 46 -12.56 -17.35 2.80
CA PRO A 46 -12.76 -18.60 2.07
C PRO A 46 -13.97 -18.51 1.13
N LEU A 47 -13.97 -19.36 0.12
CA LEU A 47 -15.11 -19.46 -0.79
C LEU A 47 -16.41 -19.66 0.00
N ASP A 48 -17.42 -18.82 -0.24
CA ASP A 48 -18.70 -18.91 0.47
C ASP A 48 -19.53 -20.10 -0.06
N MET A 49 -19.38 -21.23 0.61
CA MET A 49 -20.10 -22.45 0.28
C MET A 49 -21.61 -22.32 0.43
N SER A 50 -22.11 -21.33 1.19
CA SER A 50 -23.55 -21.10 1.32
C SER A 50 -24.13 -20.50 0.04
N LEU A 51 -23.36 -19.63 -0.64
CA LEU A 51 -23.71 -19.11 -1.97
C LEU A 51 -23.72 -20.25 -3.01
N PHE A 52 -22.72 -21.13 -2.95
CA PHE A 52 -22.68 -22.31 -3.81
C PHE A 52 -23.92 -23.19 -3.65
N SER A 53 -24.31 -23.48 -2.41
CA SER A 53 -25.50 -24.30 -2.10
C SER A 53 -26.82 -23.66 -2.60
N ARG A 54 -26.86 -22.34 -2.75
CA ARG A 54 -27.99 -21.60 -3.30
C ARG A 54 -27.94 -21.42 -4.81
N GLY A 55 -26.92 -21.94 -5.49
CA GLY A 55 -26.73 -21.79 -6.93
C GLY A 55 -26.17 -20.42 -7.36
N GLU A 56 -25.74 -19.58 -6.41
CA GLU A 56 -25.17 -18.25 -6.67
C GLU A 56 -23.66 -18.32 -6.94
N TYR A 57 -23.26 -19.19 -7.86
CA TYR A 57 -21.84 -19.52 -8.11
C TYR A 57 -20.99 -18.32 -8.48
N LEU A 58 -21.52 -17.41 -9.31
CA LEU A 58 -20.79 -16.22 -9.74
C LEU A 58 -20.46 -15.31 -8.57
N LYS A 59 -21.40 -15.08 -7.66
CA LYS A 59 -21.17 -14.26 -6.47
C LYS A 59 -20.14 -14.90 -5.53
N ALA A 60 -20.16 -16.24 -5.42
CA ALA A 60 -19.21 -16.94 -4.56
C ALA A 60 -17.75 -16.77 -5.00
N VAL A 61 -17.50 -16.67 -6.32
CA VAL A 61 -16.15 -16.54 -6.87
C VAL A 61 -15.75 -15.08 -7.15
N GLU A 62 -16.71 -14.16 -7.19
CA GLU A 62 -16.47 -12.77 -7.59
C GLU A 62 -15.47 -12.06 -6.67
N GLN A 63 -15.66 -12.16 -5.36
CA GLN A 63 -14.77 -11.52 -4.38
C GLN A 63 -13.34 -12.07 -4.47
N GLN A 64 -13.21 -13.38 -4.64
CA GLN A 64 -11.91 -14.01 -4.82
C GLN A 64 -11.24 -13.57 -6.12
N ALA A 65 -11.98 -13.57 -7.23
CA ALA A 65 -11.48 -13.15 -8.53
C ALA A 65 -11.06 -11.67 -8.54
N MET A 66 -11.82 -10.80 -7.89
CA MET A 66 -11.50 -9.38 -7.75
C MET A 66 -10.21 -9.16 -6.95
N ALA A 67 -10.05 -9.83 -5.81
CA ALA A 67 -8.84 -9.73 -5.02
C ALA A 67 -7.60 -10.21 -5.82
N GLU A 68 -7.71 -11.37 -6.45
CA GLU A 68 -6.62 -11.96 -7.22
C GLU A 68 -6.25 -11.13 -8.47
N SER A 69 -7.20 -10.42 -9.08
CA SER A 69 -6.96 -9.59 -10.27
C SER A 69 -5.94 -8.47 -10.01
N ILE A 70 -5.82 -8.01 -8.74
CA ILE A 70 -4.89 -6.96 -8.35
C ILE A 70 -3.43 -7.35 -8.68
N ALA A 71 -3.04 -8.60 -8.50
CA ALA A 71 -1.67 -9.06 -8.74
C ALA A 71 -1.48 -9.77 -10.10
N LYS A 72 -2.58 -10.12 -10.80
CA LYS A 72 -2.50 -10.92 -12.03
C LYS A 72 -2.39 -10.11 -13.31
N ILE A 73 -2.88 -8.86 -13.32
CA ILE A 73 -2.91 -8.02 -14.51
C ILE A 73 -1.79 -7.00 -14.42
N LEU A 74 -0.79 -7.12 -15.30
CA LEU A 74 0.30 -6.15 -15.38
C LEU A 74 -0.09 -5.00 -16.31
N TYR A 75 0.06 -3.75 -15.85
CA TYR A 75 -0.25 -2.53 -16.58
C TYR A 75 -1.64 -2.56 -17.25
N PRO A 76 -2.74 -2.53 -16.46
CA PRO A 76 -4.07 -2.44 -17.03
C PRO A 76 -4.18 -1.15 -17.86
N GLU A 77 -4.93 -1.21 -18.93
CA GLU A 77 -5.26 -0.03 -19.72
C GLU A 77 -6.04 0.98 -18.85
N ASP A 78 -5.55 2.22 -18.76
CA ASP A 78 -6.04 3.23 -17.82
C ASP A 78 -6.70 4.44 -18.50
N ASN A 79 -7.14 4.28 -19.75
CA ASN A 79 -7.91 5.28 -20.49
C ASN A 79 -9.39 5.36 -20.05
N HIS A 80 -9.87 4.44 -19.23
CA HIS A 80 -11.21 4.38 -18.65
C HIS A 80 -11.18 4.25 -17.12
N TYR A 81 -12.34 4.49 -16.49
CA TYR A 81 -12.46 4.54 -15.02
C TYR A 81 -12.05 3.24 -14.33
N GLU A 82 -12.50 2.10 -14.86
CA GLU A 82 -12.22 0.77 -14.30
C GLU A 82 -10.73 0.44 -14.32
N GLY A 83 -10.05 0.78 -15.41
CA GLY A 83 -8.61 0.59 -15.53
C GLY A 83 -7.83 1.48 -14.58
N LYS A 84 -8.20 2.76 -14.45
CA LYS A 84 -7.61 3.66 -13.45
C LYS A 84 -7.85 3.14 -12.03
N SER A 85 -9.06 2.68 -11.73
CA SER A 85 -9.41 2.10 -10.43
C SER A 85 -8.56 0.88 -10.10
N LEU A 86 -8.40 -0.04 -11.05
CA LEU A 86 -7.55 -1.22 -10.88
C LEU A 86 -6.09 -0.81 -10.66
N ARG A 87 -5.55 0.10 -11.47
CA ARG A 87 -4.18 0.59 -11.36
C ARG A 87 -3.91 1.25 -9.99
N LEU A 88 -4.83 2.08 -9.50
CA LEU A 88 -4.69 2.69 -8.18
C LEU A 88 -4.72 1.64 -7.05
N LYS A 89 -5.62 0.65 -7.15
CA LYS A 89 -5.67 -0.49 -6.22
C LYS A 89 -4.36 -1.29 -6.23
N GLN A 90 -3.77 -1.53 -7.39
CA GLN A 90 -2.48 -2.22 -7.53
C GLN A 90 -1.36 -1.45 -6.83
N GLN A 91 -1.22 -0.17 -7.13
CA GLN A 91 -0.18 0.67 -6.53
C GLN A 91 -0.32 0.72 -5.00
N TYR A 92 -1.52 0.93 -4.50
CA TYR A 92 -1.77 0.94 -3.06
C TYR A 92 -1.50 -0.43 -2.42
N PHE A 93 -1.94 -1.51 -3.04
CA PHE A 93 -1.74 -2.87 -2.54
C PHE A 93 -0.25 -3.19 -2.37
N PHE A 94 0.56 -2.98 -3.39
CA PHE A 94 1.99 -3.28 -3.33
C PHE A 94 2.73 -2.38 -2.34
N VAL A 95 2.41 -1.11 -2.31
CA VAL A 95 2.98 -0.14 -1.37
C VAL A 95 2.61 -0.50 0.06
N SER A 96 1.33 -0.68 0.34
CA SER A 96 0.83 -0.97 1.69
C SER A 96 1.38 -2.29 2.23
N ALA A 97 1.39 -3.35 1.42
CA ALA A 97 1.97 -4.64 1.81
C ALA A 97 3.45 -4.51 2.17
N THR A 98 4.21 -3.77 1.37
CA THR A 98 5.64 -3.57 1.59
C THR A 98 5.91 -2.74 2.85
N VAL A 99 5.26 -1.59 2.99
CA VAL A 99 5.44 -0.70 4.14
C VAL A 99 5.05 -1.39 5.45
N GLN A 100 3.90 -2.06 5.48
CA GLN A 100 3.46 -2.82 6.66
C GLN A 100 4.46 -3.93 7.03
N CYS A 101 5.03 -4.61 6.03
CA CYS A 101 6.03 -5.64 6.27
C CYS A 101 7.30 -5.06 6.91
N ILE A 102 7.84 -3.98 6.36
CA ILE A 102 9.04 -3.31 6.88
C ILE A 102 8.77 -2.77 8.30
N CYS A 103 7.63 -2.12 8.53
CA CYS A 103 7.25 -1.61 9.85
C CYS A 103 7.14 -2.74 10.88
N ARG A 104 6.53 -3.87 10.53
CA ARG A 104 6.43 -5.03 11.44
C ARG A 104 7.80 -5.62 11.79
N GLN A 105 8.69 -5.78 10.81
CA GLN A 105 10.04 -6.27 11.03
C GLN A 105 10.82 -5.31 11.92
N HIS A 106 10.74 -4.01 11.66
CA HIS A 106 11.40 -3.00 12.49
C HIS A 106 10.88 -3.02 13.93
N LYS A 107 9.57 -3.09 14.13
CA LYS A 107 8.98 -3.18 15.47
C LYS A 107 9.39 -4.46 16.21
N ALA A 108 9.49 -5.58 15.52
CA ALA A 108 9.96 -6.82 16.13
C ALA A 108 11.41 -6.71 16.64
N GLU A 109 12.24 -5.93 15.95
CA GLU A 109 13.66 -5.73 16.32
C GLU A 109 13.86 -4.60 17.34
N TYR A 110 13.18 -3.45 17.15
CA TYR A 110 13.43 -2.23 17.94
C TYR A 110 12.30 -1.86 18.90
N GLY A 111 11.15 -2.50 18.85
CA GLY A 111 10.00 -2.25 19.73
C GLY A 111 9.20 -0.97 19.43
N THR A 112 9.66 -0.12 18.49
CA THR A 112 9.06 1.18 18.17
C THR A 112 9.32 1.56 16.71
N LEU A 113 8.51 2.47 16.14
CA LEU A 113 8.81 3.09 14.83
C LEU A 113 9.47 4.50 14.96
N ARG A 114 9.75 5.00 16.17
CA ARG A 114 10.34 6.35 16.38
C ARG A 114 11.70 6.53 15.73
N ASN A 115 12.50 5.48 15.69
CA ASN A 115 13.83 5.45 15.08
C ASN A 115 13.83 4.84 13.67
N PHE A 116 12.67 4.68 13.04
CA PHE A 116 12.52 4.03 11.72
C PHE A 116 13.40 4.68 10.66
N HIS A 117 13.39 6.01 10.57
CA HIS A 117 14.19 6.81 9.64
C HIS A 117 15.71 6.68 9.84
N GLN A 118 16.17 6.20 11.00
CA GLN A 118 17.58 5.98 11.27
C GLN A 118 18.10 4.62 10.77
N LYS A 119 17.17 3.71 10.46
CA LYS A 119 17.46 2.32 10.09
C LYS A 119 17.02 1.96 8.68
N HIS A 120 16.10 2.70 8.11
CA HIS A 120 15.53 2.41 6.81
C HIS A 120 15.58 3.63 5.89
N VAL A 121 15.86 3.35 4.63
CA VAL A 121 15.67 4.27 3.50
C VAL A 121 14.77 3.56 2.49
N ILE A 122 13.70 4.22 2.08
CA ILE A 122 12.79 3.73 1.04
C ILE A 122 13.02 4.58 -0.20
N GLN A 123 13.67 4.01 -1.21
CA GLN A 123 13.89 4.66 -2.49
C GLN A 123 12.66 4.46 -3.38
N ILE A 124 11.93 5.55 -3.64
CA ILE A 124 10.82 5.56 -4.60
C ILE A 124 11.39 5.70 -6.01
N ASN A 125 11.11 4.71 -6.85
CA ASN A 125 11.54 4.70 -8.24
C ASN A 125 10.38 5.14 -9.12
N ASP A 126 10.41 6.40 -9.61
CA ASP A 126 9.34 7.06 -10.34
C ASP A 126 8.08 7.36 -9.49
N THR A 127 6.99 7.78 -10.13
CA THR A 127 5.74 8.19 -9.46
C THR A 127 4.86 7.02 -9.00
N HIS A 128 5.09 5.82 -9.52
CA HIS A 128 4.25 4.64 -9.28
C HIS A 128 4.10 4.27 -7.80
N PRO A 129 5.18 4.28 -6.96
CA PRO A 129 5.07 3.94 -5.54
C PRO A 129 4.96 5.16 -4.62
N THR A 130 4.60 6.35 -5.11
CA THR A 130 4.52 7.58 -4.29
C THR A 130 3.52 7.48 -3.13
N LEU A 131 2.54 6.57 -3.22
CA LEU A 131 1.61 6.28 -2.13
C LEU A 131 2.30 5.77 -0.84
N VAL A 132 3.59 5.45 -0.89
CA VAL A 132 4.37 5.10 0.31
C VAL A 132 4.37 6.23 1.34
N ILE A 133 4.37 7.48 0.90
CA ILE A 133 4.37 8.66 1.77
C ILE A 133 3.10 8.70 2.62
N PRO A 134 1.90 8.78 2.03
CA PRO A 134 0.67 8.82 2.81
C PRO A 134 0.35 7.50 3.52
N GLU A 135 0.80 6.35 3.01
CA GLU A 135 0.59 5.07 3.71
C GLU A 135 1.45 4.96 4.96
N LEU A 136 2.71 5.36 4.92
CA LEU A 136 3.55 5.40 6.11
C LEU A 136 3.02 6.42 7.12
N MET A 137 2.56 7.60 6.66
CA MET A 137 1.86 8.56 7.54
C MET A 137 0.64 7.94 8.20
N ARG A 138 -0.21 7.22 7.44
CA ARG A 138 -1.39 6.55 7.99
C ARG A 138 -1.02 5.57 9.10
N ILE A 139 -0.01 4.74 8.88
CA ILE A 139 0.44 3.77 9.89
C ILE A 139 0.92 4.49 11.15
N LEU A 140 1.75 5.52 11.01
CA LEU A 140 2.30 6.25 12.15
C LEU A 140 1.21 7.00 12.94
N LEU A 141 0.24 7.61 12.25
CA LEU A 141 -0.85 8.35 12.88
C LEU A 141 -1.93 7.45 13.47
N ASP A 142 -2.42 6.48 12.69
CA ASP A 142 -3.64 5.74 13.01
C ASP A 142 -3.36 4.45 13.79
N GLU A 143 -2.24 3.78 13.52
CA GLU A 143 -1.90 2.52 14.17
C GLU A 143 -0.93 2.72 15.35
N GLU A 144 0.04 3.64 15.21
CA GLU A 144 1.03 3.91 16.24
C GLU A 144 0.66 5.09 17.16
N GLY A 145 -0.31 5.92 16.76
CA GLY A 145 -0.80 7.05 17.56
C GLY A 145 0.21 8.20 17.68
N TYR A 146 1.13 8.36 16.72
CA TYR A 146 2.10 9.45 16.73
C TYR A 146 1.44 10.77 16.34
N GLY A 147 2.00 11.88 16.82
CA GLY A 147 1.61 13.22 16.36
C GLY A 147 2.03 13.46 14.91
N TRP A 148 1.35 14.43 14.26
CA TRP A 148 1.62 14.77 12.86
C TRP A 148 3.09 15.14 12.59
N ASP A 149 3.65 16.03 13.38
CA ASP A 149 5.01 16.53 13.15
C ASP A 149 6.06 15.41 13.33
N GLU A 150 5.85 14.53 14.30
CA GLU A 150 6.71 13.38 14.52
C GLU A 150 6.61 12.39 13.36
N ALA A 151 5.40 12.06 12.93
CA ALA A 151 5.16 11.17 11.81
C ALA A 151 5.75 11.73 10.52
N TRP A 152 5.54 13.01 10.26
CA TRP A 152 6.09 13.71 9.10
C TRP A 152 7.62 13.74 9.09
N HIS A 153 8.23 14.01 10.24
CA HIS A 153 9.67 13.93 10.40
C HIS A 153 10.21 12.54 10.01
N ILE A 154 9.60 11.48 10.51
CA ILE A 154 9.99 10.10 10.18
C ILE A 154 9.87 9.86 8.68
N VAL A 155 8.75 10.20 8.07
CA VAL A 155 8.49 9.95 6.64
C VAL A 155 9.50 10.69 5.76
N THR A 156 9.71 11.99 6.00
CA THR A 156 10.60 12.82 5.18
C THR A 156 12.08 12.44 5.30
N HIS A 157 12.47 11.77 6.39
CA HIS A 157 13.82 11.26 6.58
C HIS A 157 13.98 9.77 6.18
N THR A 158 12.90 9.13 5.78
CA THR A 158 12.90 7.73 5.33
C THR A 158 12.83 7.61 3.82
N VAL A 159 12.05 8.50 3.16
CA VAL A 159 11.72 8.36 1.73
C VAL A 159 12.66 9.20 0.88
N ALA A 160 13.20 8.57 -0.16
CA ALA A 160 13.95 9.23 -1.22
C ALA A 160 13.29 8.96 -2.57
N TYR A 161 13.38 9.89 -3.51
CA TYR A 161 12.68 9.83 -4.80
C TYR A 161 13.62 9.99 -5.98
N THR A 162 13.43 9.16 -7.01
CA THR A 162 14.10 9.31 -8.30
C THR A 162 13.06 9.49 -9.40
N ASN A 163 13.14 10.59 -10.11
CA ASN A 163 12.34 10.84 -11.31
C ASN A 163 13.08 10.35 -12.56
N HIS A 164 12.36 9.69 -13.45
CA HIS A 164 12.90 9.16 -14.72
C HIS A 164 12.46 9.95 -15.94
N THR A 165 11.61 10.97 -15.78
CA THR A 165 11.08 11.75 -16.90
C THR A 165 11.06 13.23 -16.58
N ILE A 166 11.29 14.05 -17.63
CA ILE A 166 11.08 15.51 -17.61
C ILE A 166 9.77 15.92 -18.30
N MET A 167 9.08 14.95 -18.88
CA MET A 167 7.84 15.19 -19.63
C MET A 167 6.66 15.22 -18.68
N VAL A 168 5.93 16.33 -18.64
CA VAL A 168 4.78 16.52 -17.73
C VAL A 168 3.66 15.51 -17.97
N GLU A 169 3.47 15.08 -19.23
CA GLU A 169 2.49 14.06 -19.60
C GLU A 169 2.80 12.66 -19.06
N ALA A 170 4.04 12.39 -18.69
CA ALA A 170 4.43 11.12 -18.09
C ALA A 170 4.21 11.09 -16.57
N LEU A 171 3.90 12.23 -15.95
CA LEU A 171 3.54 12.28 -14.54
C LEU A 171 2.12 11.77 -14.34
N GLU A 172 1.94 10.89 -13.39
CA GLU A 172 0.63 10.33 -13.08
C GLU A 172 -0.33 11.41 -12.54
N ARG A 173 -1.56 11.38 -13.04
CA ARG A 173 -2.65 12.24 -12.60
C ARG A 173 -3.84 11.39 -12.22
N TRP A 174 -4.27 11.51 -10.99
CA TRP A 174 -5.42 10.78 -10.47
C TRP A 174 -6.60 11.71 -10.30
N PRO A 175 -7.80 11.29 -10.75
CA PRO A 175 -9.02 12.03 -10.39
C PRO A 175 -9.18 12.05 -8.86
N GLN A 176 -9.37 13.24 -8.30
CA GLN A 176 -9.57 13.42 -6.86
C GLN A 176 -10.63 12.46 -6.31
N GLN A 177 -11.79 12.42 -6.96
CA GLN A 177 -12.90 11.56 -6.54
C GLN A 177 -12.53 10.08 -6.47
N LEU A 178 -11.61 9.60 -7.33
CA LEU A 178 -11.16 8.22 -7.31
C LEU A 178 -10.36 7.92 -6.05
N ILE A 179 -9.43 8.81 -5.68
CA ILE A 179 -8.63 8.66 -4.45
C ILE A 179 -9.53 8.78 -3.22
N GLU A 180 -10.43 9.76 -3.17
CA GLU A 180 -11.38 9.94 -2.06
C GLU A 180 -12.26 8.71 -1.84
N THR A 181 -12.69 8.07 -2.93
CA THR A 181 -13.57 6.89 -2.87
C THR A 181 -12.81 5.63 -2.46
N LEU A 182 -11.64 5.38 -3.05
CA LEU A 182 -10.89 4.14 -2.84
C LEU A 182 -9.98 4.20 -1.61
N LEU A 183 -9.43 5.38 -1.32
CA LEU A 183 -8.40 5.60 -0.30
C LEU A 183 -8.74 6.83 0.56
N PRO A 184 -9.92 6.87 1.22
CA PRO A 184 -10.42 8.07 1.90
C PRO A 184 -9.48 8.56 3.00
N ARG A 185 -8.66 7.69 3.60
CA ARG A 185 -7.70 8.09 4.63
C ARG A 185 -6.38 8.61 4.06
N VAL A 186 -6.00 8.16 2.88
CA VAL A 186 -4.81 8.61 2.15
C VAL A 186 -5.00 10.03 1.60
N TRP A 187 -6.22 10.36 1.19
CA TRP A 187 -6.56 11.64 0.60
C TRP A 187 -6.20 12.87 1.47
N PRO A 188 -6.57 12.95 2.76
CA PRO A 188 -6.24 14.11 3.59
C PRO A 188 -4.74 14.36 3.71
N VAL A 189 -3.93 13.29 3.79
CA VAL A 189 -2.47 13.41 3.85
C VAL A 189 -1.93 13.97 2.53
N SER A 190 -2.41 13.45 1.40
CA SER A 190 -2.01 13.92 0.07
C SER A 190 -2.41 15.38 -0.17
N TYR A 191 -3.62 15.76 0.24
CA TYR A 191 -4.14 17.12 0.04
C TYR A 191 -3.38 18.20 0.82
N THR A 192 -2.95 17.90 2.04
CA THR A 192 -2.24 18.86 2.90
C THR A 192 -0.90 19.31 2.31
N HIS A 193 -0.35 18.56 1.35
CA HIS A 193 0.94 18.88 0.71
C HIS A 193 0.82 19.33 -0.75
N LEU A 194 -0.40 19.38 -1.29
CA LEU A 194 -0.66 19.85 -2.67
C LEU A 194 -1.12 21.31 -2.73
N THR A 195 -1.34 21.95 -1.60
CA THR A 195 -1.67 23.36 -1.42
C THR A 195 -0.56 24.08 -0.66
#